data_2189590ec8a37a413583ae2e7404c785
#
_entry.id   2189590ec8a37a413583ae2e7404c785
#
_cell.length_a   1.000
_cell.length_b   1.000
_cell.length_c   1.000
_cell.angle_alpha   90.00
_cell.angle_beta   90.00
_cell.angle_gamma   90.00
#
_symmetry.space_group_name_H-M   'P 1'
#
loop_
_entity.id
_entity.type
_entity.pdbx_description
1 polymer ?
#
loop_
_entity_poly.entity_id
_entity_poly.type
_entity_poly.pdbx_seq_one_letter_code
_entity_poly.pdbx_strand_id
1 'polypeptide(L)'
;SLKEIIEALPYQPPFLFVDALEEITENGSKGYYQLKKDEYFYQGHFPNNPITPGVILIEIMAQIGLVCYGIYLAKEKLKDQEALLVPIFTSAAVDFLGPVYPEDQLEVTSEKIYYRFNKLKCLVTCKNILTNQLICKGVFSGMIVNKDKIDQ
;
A
#
# COMPACT_ATOMS: atom_id res chain seq x y z
N SER A 1 2.98 -16.51 -5.42
CA SER A 1 3.99 -16.13 -4.44
C SER A 1 3.91 -14.63 -4.14
N LEU A 2 4.54 -14.23 -3.04
CA LEU A 2 4.56 -12.81 -2.65
C LEU A 2 5.27 -11.94 -3.69
N LYS A 3 6.32 -12.47 -4.28
CA LYS A 3 7.05 -11.76 -5.33
C LYS A 3 6.18 -11.52 -6.56
N GLU A 4 5.36 -12.48 -6.94
CA GLU A 4 4.44 -12.35 -8.08
C GLU A 4 3.41 -11.25 -7.85
N ILE A 5 2.98 -11.06 -6.61
CA ILE A 5 2.05 -9.99 -6.27
C ILE A 5 2.70 -8.63 -6.49
N ILE A 6 3.94 -8.45 -6.05
CA ILE A 6 4.67 -7.20 -6.28
C ILE A 6 4.86 -6.95 -7.78
N GLU A 7 5.21 -7.98 -8.55
CA GLU A 7 5.39 -7.87 -9.99
C GLU A 7 4.08 -7.54 -10.72
N ALA A 8 2.94 -7.89 -10.13
CA ALA A 8 1.63 -7.60 -10.71
C ALA A 8 1.13 -6.17 -10.41
N LEU A 9 1.85 -5.41 -9.59
CA LEU A 9 1.45 -4.04 -9.27
C LEU A 9 1.51 -3.16 -10.52
N PRO A 10 0.53 -2.26 -10.72
CA PRO A 10 0.51 -1.37 -11.88
C PRO A 10 1.46 -0.18 -11.75
N TYR A 11 2.21 -0.11 -10.66
CA TYR A 11 3.10 1.00 -10.37
C TYR A 11 4.51 0.72 -10.86
N GLN A 12 5.23 1.79 -11.17
CA GLN A 12 6.65 1.74 -11.53
C GLN A 12 7.40 2.86 -10.82
N PRO A 13 8.72 2.69 -10.58
CA PRO A 13 9.50 3.82 -10.06
C PRO A 13 9.33 5.06 -10.95
N PRO A 14 9.22 6.26 -10.40
CA PRO A 14 9.44 6.60 -8.99
C PRO A 14 8.19 6.52 -8.09
N PHE A 15 7.13 5.85 -8.51
CA PHE A 15 5.90 5.76 -7.74
C PHE A 15 5.57 4.33 -7.28
N LEU A 16 6.58 3.50 -7.10
CA LEU A 16 6.45 2.16 -6.54
C LEU A 16 7.00 2.18 -5.12
N PHE A 17 6.12 1.99 -4.13
CA PHE A 17 6.44 2.11 -2.71
C PHE A 17 6.28 0.79 -1.96
N VAL A 18 6.73 -0.31 -2.57
CA VAL A 18 6.73 -1.63 -1.95
C VAL A 18 8.09 -2.27 -2.19
N ASP A 19 8.85 -2.49 -1.14
CA ASP A 19 10.13 -3.19 -1.25
C ASP A 19 9.96 -4.70 -1.08
N ALA A 20 9.11 -5.10 -0.14
CA ALA A 20 8.91 -6.52 0.16
C ALA A 20 7.56 -6.75 0.83
N LEU A 21 7.02 -7.93 0.62
CA LEU A 21 5.89 -8.44 1.38
C LEU A 21 6.40 -9.59 2.25
N GLU A 22 6.04 -9.57 3.52
CA GLU A 22 6.41 -10.65 4.44
C GLU A 22 5.34 -11.72 4.50
N GLU A 23 4.09 -11.30 4.49
CA GLU A 23 2.97 -12.20 4.70
C GLU A 23 1.71 -11.63 4.07
N ILE A 24 0.93 -12.49 3.41
CA ILE A 24 -0.45 -12.19 3.04
C ILE A 24 -1.28 -13.43 3.34
N THR A 25 -2.36 -13.23 4.10
CA THR A 25 -3.31 -14.28 4.43
C THR A 25 -4.72 -13.80 4.11
N GLU A 26 -5.70 -14.66 4.36
CA GLU A 26 -7.10 -14.29 4.21
C GLU A 26 -7.52 -13.14 5.13
N ASN A 27 -6.79 -12.92 6.22
CA ASN A 27 -7.16 -11.92 7.24
C ASN A 27 -6.37 -10.64 7.17
N GLY A 28 -5.22 -10.61 6.52
CA GLY A 28 -4.40 -9.41 6.46
C GLY A 28 -3.09 -9.57 5.71
N SER A 29 -2.32 -8.50 5.71
CA SER A 29 -1.04 -8.46 5.03
C SER A 29 -0.01 -7.69 5.83
N LYS A 30 1.27 -7.93 5.52
CA LYS A 30 2.39 -7.19 6.10
C LYS A 30 3.46 -7.01 5.03
N GLY A 31 3.95 -5.80 4.90
CA GLY A 31 5.01 -5.48 3.96
C GLY A 31 5.83 -4.29 4.41
N TYR A 32 6.83 -3.96 3.62
CA TYR A 32 7.87 -3.00 4.00
C TYR A 32 8.22 -2.07 2.86
N TYR A 33 8.57 -0.83 3.23
CA TYR A 33 9.17 0.13 2.32
C TYR A 33 10.18 0.98 3.08
N GLN A 34 11.36 1.18 2.49
CA GLN A 34 12.35 2.11 3.01
C GLN A 34 12.37 3.38 2.15
N LEU A 35 12.16 4.53 2.78
CA LEU A 35 12.28 5.82 2.09
C LEU A 35 13.72 6.00 1.63
N LYS A 36 13.91 6.30 0.35
CA LYS A 36 15.23 6.55 -0.20
C LYS A 36 15.65 7.98 0.10
N LYS A 37 16.94 8.19 0.28
CA LYS A 37 17.47 9.51 0.61
C LYS A 37 17.12 10.54 -0.46
N ASP A 38 17.07 10.12 -1.72
CA ASP A 38 16.87 10.98 -2.90
C ASP A 38 15.46 10.87 -3.50
N GLU A 39 14.45 10.53 -2.71
CA GLU A 39 13.09 10.55 -3.22
C GLU A 39 12.75 11.94 -3.77
N TYR A 40 12.08 11.97 -4.91
CA TYR A 40 11.86 13.22 -5.65
C TYR A 40 11.08 14.28 -4.85
N PHE A 41 10.18 13.86 -3.94
CA PHE A 41 9.35 14.79 -3.19
C PHE A 41 10.09 15.53 -2.07
N TYR A 42 11.29 15.07 -1.67
CA TYR A 42 12.04 15.71 -0.59
C TYR A 42 12.62 17.06 -0.97
N GLN A 43 12.80 17.32 -2.26
CA GLN A 43 13.32 18.60 -2.72
C GLN A 43 12.40 19.77 -2.41
N GLY A 44 11.09 19.52 -2.45
CA GLY A 44 10.07 20.53 -2.21
C GLY A 44 9.41 20.45 -0.86
N HIS A 45 9.59 19.36 -0.12
CA HIS A 45 8.86 19.12 1.13
C HIS A 45 9.84 18.65 2.23
N PHE A 46 10.65 19.50 2.81
CA PHE A 46 10.75 20.92 2.55
C PHE A 46 12.18 21.26 2.17
N PRO A 47 12.46 22.41 1.50
CA PRO A 47 13.83 22.77 1.16
C PRO A 47 14.76 22.75 2.38
N ASN A 48 15.86 21.99 2.29
CA ASN A 48 16.84 21.78 3.37
C ASN A 48 16.31 21.13 4.65
N ASN A 49 15.05 20.64 4.63
CA ASN A 49 14.44 19.96 5.76
C ASN A 49 13.48 18.87 5.24
N PRO A 50 14.03 17.76 4.73
CA PRO A 50 13.17 16.73 4.10
C PRO A 50 12.34 15.97 5.12
N ILE A 51 11.05 15.99 4.90
CA ILE A 51 10.07 15.22 5.67
C ILE A 51 9.14 14.54 4.65
N THR A 52 8.80 13.30 4.90
CA THR A 52 7.92 12.57 3.98
C THR A 52 6.52 13.17 4.02
N PRO A 53 5.98 13.61 2.86
CA PRO A 53 4.62 14.14 2.82
C PRO A 53 3.58 13.12 3.30
N GLY A 54 2.59 13.59 4.05
CA GLY A 54 1.51 12.72 4.54
C GLY A 54 0.80 11.98 3.42
N VAL A 55 0.61 12.63 2.26
CA VAL A 55 -0.03 12.00 1.11
C VAL A 55 0.80 10.84 0.55
N ILE A 56 2.13 10.90 0.68
CA ILE A 56 3.00 9.78 0.29
C ILE A 56 2.89 8.64 1.30
N LEU A 57 2.77 8.94 2.59
CA LEU A 57 2.53 7.91 3.60
C LEU A 57 1.21 7.18 3.33
N ILE A 58 0.16 7.91 2.96
CA ILE A 58 -1.11 7.31 2.56
C ILE A 58 -0.90 6.38 1.36
N GLU A 59 -0.11 6.82 0.38
CA GLU A 59 0.15 6.01 -0.81
C GLU A 59 0.93 4.73 -0.47
N ILE A 60 1.96 4.84 0.38
CA ILE A 60 2.73 3.66 0.84
C ILE A 60 1.79 2.65 1.52
N MET A 61 0.95 3.14 2.43
CA MET A 61 -0.02 2.30 3.15
C MET A 61 -1.03 1.68 2.19
N ALA A 62 -1.48 2.45 1.20
CA ALA A 62 -2.44 1.95 0.21
C ALA A 62 -1.81 0.89 -0.68
N GLN A 63 -0.60 1.10 -1.17
CA GLN A 63 0.05 0.12 -2.05
C GLN A 63 0.30 -1.21 -1.34
N ILE A 64 0.83 -1.17 -0.13
CA ILE A 64 1.12 -2.39 0.63
C ILE A 64 -0.16 -2.98 1.24
N GLY A 65 -0.93 -2.17 1.95
CA GLY A 65 -2.03 -2.65 2.78
C GLY A 65 -3.34 -2.87 2.04
N LEU A 66 -3.52 -2.22 0.90
CA LEU A 66 -4.78 -2.31 0.15
C LEU A 66 -4.58 -2.95 -1.22
N VAL A 67 -3.65 -2.45 -2.03
CA VAL A 67 -3.50 -2.89 -3.42
C VAL A 67 -2.86 -4.29 -3.50
N CYS A 68 -1.75 -4.52 -2.83
CA CYS A 68 -1.13 -5.85 -2.80
C CYS A 68 -2.10 -6.89 -2.25
N TYR A 69 -2.77 -6.54 -1.17
CA TYR A 69 -3.74 -7.42 -0.54
C TYR A 69 -4.94 -7.69 -1.45
N GLY A 70 -5.45 -6.64 -2.09
CA GLY A 70 -6.57 -6.76 -3.01
C GLY A 70 -6.24 -7.63 -4.23
N ILE A 71 -5.02 -7.51 -4.76
CA ILE A 71 -4.57 -8.38 -5.86
C ILE A 71 -4.53 -9.83 -5.42
N TYR A 72 -4.02 -10.11 -4.22
CA TYR A 72 -4.01 -11.46 -3.66
C TYR A 72 -5.43 -12.03 -3.57
N LEU A 73 -6.36 -11.28 -2.97
CA LEU A 73 -7.73 -11.75 -2.80
C LEU A 73 -8.44 -11.95 -4.14
N ALA A 74 -8.21 -11.05 -5.10
CA ALA A 74 -8.81 -11.17 -6.42
C ALA A 74 -8.26 -12.37 -7.18
N LYS A 75 -6.97 -12.64 -7.08
CA LYS A 75 -6.35 -13.82 -7.71
C LYS A 75 -6.86 -15.12 -7.11
N GLU A 76 -7.04 -15.17 -5.79
CA GLU A 76 -7.61 -16.34 -5.12
C GLU A 76 -9.03 -16.61 -5.61
N LYS A 77 -9.80 -15.55 -5.85
CA LYS A 77 -11.18 -15.68 -6.35
C LYS A 77 -11.23 -16.09 -7.82
N LEU A 78 -10.34 -15.56 -8.65
CA LEU A 78 -10.33 -15.84 -10.08
C LEU A 78 -9.57 -17.12 -10.44
N LYS A 79 -8.68 -17.56 -9.57
CA LYS A 79 -7.82 -18.75 -9.73
C LYS A 79 -7.06 -18.72 -11.06
N ASP A 80 -7.38 -19.61 -11.99
CA ASP A 80 -6.63 -19.78 -13.23
C ASP A 80 -7.04 -18.82 -14.36
N GLN A 81 -7.95 -17.88 -14.08
CA GLN A 81 -8.38 -16.92 -15.09
C GLN A 81 -7.36 -15.80 -15.22
N GLU A 82 -6.93 -15.52 -16.42
CA GLU A 82 -6.11 -14.36 -16.70
C GLU A 82 -6.99 -13.11 -16.61
N ALA A 83 -6.50 -12.14 -15.85
CA ALA A 83 -7.22 -10.88 -15.70
C ALA A 83 -6.21 -9.77 -15.45
N LEU A 84 -6.40 -8.65 -16.15
CA LEU A 84 -5.66 -7.43 -15.86
C LEU A 84 -6.41 -6.68 -14.76
N LEU A 85 -5.89 -6.76 -13.55
CA LEU A 85 -6.52 -6.18 -12.38
C LEU A 85 -6.06 -4.73 -12.19
N VAL A 86 -7.02 -3.85 -11.97
CA VAL A 86 -6.75 -2.42 -11.78
C VAL A 86 -7.30 -2.00 -10.42
N PRO A 87 -6.45 -1.42 -9.55
CA PRO A 87 -6.91 -0.89 -8.28
C PRO A 87 -7.53 0.49 -8.46
N ILE A 88 -8.64 0.72 -7.77
CA ILE A 88 -9.30 2.02 -7.71
C ILE A 88 -9.45 2.40 -6.24
N PHE A 89 -8.79 3.49 -5.84
CA PHE A 89 -8.84 3.97 -4.46
C PHE A 89 -10.18 4.71 -4.26
N THR A 90 -10.93 4.36 -3.23
CA THR A 90 -12.24 4.97 -2.99
C THR A 90 -12.33 5.79 -1.72
N SER A 91 -11.56 5.45 -0.68
CA SER A 91 -11.65 6.17 0.59
C SER A 91 -10.43 5.92 1.46
N ALA A 92 -10.03 6.96 2.20
CA ALA A 92 -9.04 6.83 3.27
C ALA A 92 -9.35 7.84 4.36
N ALA A 93 -9.31 7.37 5.60
CA ALA A 93 -9.39 8.22 6.79
C ALA A 93 -8.20 7.84 7.66
N VAL A 94 -7.21 8.72 7.76
CA VAL A 94 -5.89 8.42 8.33
C VAL A 94 -5.52 9.44 9.38
N ASP A 95 -5.03 8.96 10.51
CA ASP A 95 -4.43 9.79 11.55
C ASP A 95 -2.90 9.69 11.44
N PHE A 96 -2.24 10.84 11.49
CA PHE A 96 -0.78 10.93 11.44
C PHE A 96 -0.28 11.20 12.87
N LEU A 97 0.58 10.30 13.36
CA LEU A 97 1.02 10.31 14.76
C LEU A 97 2.50 10.68 14.93
N GLY A 98 3.23 10.71 13.83
CA GLY A 98 4.64 11.07 13.88
C GLY A 98 5.24 11.26 12.49
N PRO A 99 6.40 11.94 12.42
CA PRO A 99 7.06 12.23 11.15
C PRO A 99 7.85 11.03 10.62
N VAL A 100 8.07 11.01 9.31
CA VAL A 100 8.95 10.05 8.63
C VAL A 100 10.00 10.83 7.85
N TYR A 101 11.25 10.44 8.02
CA TYR A 101 12.40 11.09 7.41
C TYR A 101 13.04 10.21 6.33
N PRO A 102 13.92 10.80 5.49
CA PRO A 102 14.68 9.99 4.53
C PRO A 102 15.38 8.83 5.22
N GLU A 103 15.40 7.67 4.55
CA GLU A 103 16.01 6.42 4.99
C GLU A 103 15.26 5.68 6.08
N ASP A 104 14.17 6.24 6.62
CA ASP A 104 13.34 5.52 7.57
C ASP A 104 12.73 4.26 6.93
N GLN A 105 12.71 3.17 7.68
CA GLN A 105 12.15 1.89 7.27
C GLN A 105 10.77 1.72 7.89
N LEU A 106 9.79 1.49 7.04
CA LEU A 106 8.40 1.38 7.44
C LEU A 106 7.88 -0.04 7.30
N GLU A 107 7.12 -0.47 8.30
CA GLU A 107 6.34 -1.70 8.26
C GLU A 107 4.88 -1.32 8.17
N VAL A 108 4.20 -1.84 7.15
CA VAL A 108 2.77 -1.62 6.95
C VAL A 108 2.05 -2.94 7.19
N THR A 109 1.08 -2.92 8.10
CA THR A 109 0.22 -4.07 8.35
C THR A 109 -1.22 -3.70 8.00
N SER A 110 -1.92 -4.66 7.43
CA SER A 110 -3.30 -4.50 7.02
C SER A 110 -4.15 -5.61 7.63
N GLU A 111 -5.31 -5.23 8.12
CA GLU A 111 -6.29 -6.16 8.66
C GLU A 111 -7.60 -5.99 7.90
N LYS A 112 -8.10 -7.07 7.32
CA LYS A 112 -9.31 -7.03 6.52
C LYS A 112 -10.54 -6.74 7.39
N ILE A 113 -11.28 -5.69 7.04
CA ILE A 113 -12.59 -5.44 7.62
C ILE A 113 -13.63 -6.19 6.81
N TYR A 114 -13.62 -6.05 5.48
CA TYR A 114 -14.40 -6.88 4.58
C TYR A 114 -13.81 -6.87 3.16
N TYR A 115 -14.14 -7.91 2.40
CA TYR A 115 -13.90 -7.96 0.96
C TYR A 115 -15.13 -8.56 0.32
N ARG A 116 -15.86 -7.76 -0.46
CA ARG A 116 -17.08 -8.20 -1.12
C ARG A 116 -17.40 -7.31 -2.30
N PHE A 117 -17.96 -7.90 -3.34
CA PHE A 117 -18.28 -7.19 -4.58
C PHE A 117 -17.07 -6.41 -5.12
N ASN A 118 -15.89 -7.03 -5.04
CA ASN A 118 -14.59 -6.48 -5.47
C ASN A 118 -14.15 -5.25 -4.66
N LYS A 119 -14.84 -4.91 -3.58
CA LYS A 119 -14.47 -3.81 -2.69
C LYS A 119 -13.78 -4.38 -1.44
N LEU A 120 -12.59 -3.87 -1.18
CA LEU A 120 -11.80 -4.22 0.00
C LEU A 120 -11.76 -3.04 0.95
N LYS A 121 -12.04 -3.30 2.22
CA LYS A 121 -11.90 -2.33 3.29
C LYS A 121 -10.99 -2.89 4.35
N CYS A 122 -9.97 -2.13 4.74
CA CYS A 122 -8.93 -2.56 5.66
C CYS A 122 -8.63 -1.51 6.71
N LEU A 123 -8.25 -2.00 7.89
CA LEU A 123 -7.56 -1.19 8.87
C LEU A 123 -6.07 -1.34 8.58
N VAL A 124 -5.38 -0.22 8.32
CA VAL A 124 -3.96 -0.22 7.93
C VAL A 124 -3.17 0.57 8.95
N THR A 125 -2.06 0.01 9.38
CA THR A 125 -1.14 0.68 10.29
C THR A 125 0.25 0.72 9.69
N CYS A 126 0.97 1.82 9.98
CA CYS A 126 2.33 2.04 9.51
C CYS A 126 3.20 2.39 10.69
N LYS A 127 4.31 1.69 10.87
CA LYS A 127 5.21 1.98 11.96
C LYS A 127 6.67 1.99 11.51
N ASN A 128 7.49 2.75 12.22
CA ASN A 128 8.93 2.78 12.01
C ASN A 128 9.53 1.52 12.62
N ILE A 129 10.25 0.74 11.81
CA ILE A 129 10.80 -0.55 12.25
C ILE A 129 11.83 -0.36 13.36
N LEU A 130 12.70 0.65 13.22
CA LEU A 130 13.82 0.82 14.16
C LEU A 130 13.39 1.36 15.52
N THR A 131 12.43 2.30 15.54
CA THR A 131 11.95 2.92 16.77
C THR A 131 10.73 2.24 17.35
N ASN A 132 10.08 1.38 16.57
CA ASN A 132 8.80 0.75 16.90
C ASN A 132 7.65 1.76 17.10
N GLN A 133 7.83 2.99 16.63
CA GLN A 133 6.84 4.05 16.76
C GLN A 133 5.72 3.85 15.74
N LEU A 134 4.48 3.95 16.19
CA LEU A 134 3.32 3.99 15.30
C LEU A 134 3.29 5.36 14.62
N ILE A 135 3.38 5.37 13.30
CA ILE A 135 3.45 6.60 12.49
C ILE A 135 2.08 7.02 11.99
N CYS A 136 1.32 6.07 11.44
CA CYS A 136 0.00 6.33 10.87
C CYS A 136 -0.92 5.16 11.14
N LYS A 137 -2.21 5.46 11.21
CA LYS A 137 -3.25 4.45 11.33
C LYS A 137 -4.50 4.96 10.63
N GLY A 138 -5.15 4.11 9.87
CA GLY A 138 -6.36 4.54 9.18
C GLY A 138 -7.16 3.40 8.58
N VAL A 139 -8.34 3.78 8.08
CA VAL A 139 -9.25 2.87 7.38
C VAL A 139 -9.21 3.22 5.90
N PHE A 140 -8.88 2.23 5.08
CA PHE A 140 -8.69 2.37 3.65
C PHE A 140 -9.72 1.51 2.92
N SER A 141 -10.26 2.04 1.84
CA SER A 141 -11.15 1.28 0.95
C SER A 141 -10.74 1.45 -0.49
N GLY A 142 -10.90 0.39 -1.26
CA GLY A 142 -10.66 0.43 -2.69
C GLY A 142 -11.34 -0.74 -3.38
N MET A 143 -11.31 -0.69 -4.70
CA MET A 143 -11.84 -1.76 -5.54
C MET A 143 -10.74 -2.33 -6.41
N ILE A 144 -10.73 -3.64 -6.57
CA ILE A 144 -9.88 -4.32 -7.54
C ILE A 144 -10.80 -4.81 -8.65
N VAL A 145 -10.65 -4.22 -9.83
CA VAL A 145 -11.55 -4.49 -10.93
C VAL A 145 -10.80 -5.06 -12.11
N ASN A 146 -11.50 -5.83 -12.94
CA ASN A 146 -10.95 -6.33 -14.18
C ASN A 146 -11.05 -5.22 -15.23
N LYS A 147 -9.92 -4.83 -15.82
CA LYS A 147 -9.85 -3.75 -16.80
C LYS A 147 -10.81 -3.96 -17.99
N ASP A 148 -10.95 -5.21 -18.44
CA ASP A 148 -11.84 -5.52 -19.55
C ASP A 148 -13.28 -5.15 -19.27
N LYS A 149 -13.70 -5.17 -18.02
CA LYS A 149 -15.05 -4.77 -17.61
C LYS A 149 -15.23 -3.28 -17.48
N ILE A 150 -14.15 -2.53 -17.22
CA ILE A 150 -14.21 -1.07 -17.13
C ILE A 150 -14.35 -0.47 -18.53
N ASP A 151 -13.64 -1.04 -19.50
CA ASP A 151 -13.58 -0.51 -20.86
C ASP A 151 -14.83 -0.86 -21.67
N GLN A 152 -15.77 -1.59 -21.09
CA GLN A 152 -17.09 -1.87 -21.65
C GLN A 152 -18.08 -0.79 -21.23
#